data_45ec27176c87407f4637978ec73ebcc5
#
_entry.id   45ec27176c87407f4637978ec73ebcc5
#
_cell.length_a   1.000
_cell.length_b   1.000
_cell.length_c   1.000
_cell.angle_alpha   90.00
_cell.angle_beta   90.00
_cell.angle_gamma   90.00
#
_symmetry.space_group_name_H-M   'P 1'
#
loop_
_entity.id
_entity.type
_entity.pdbx_description
1 polymer ?
#
loop_
_entity_poly.entity_id
_entity_poly.type
_entity_poly.pdbx_seq_one_letter_code
_entity_poly.pdbx_strand_id
1 'polypeptide(L)'
;MEMNLVRTFSVDEEGTVKVIKENLEKVCKYAMVHDGALSRMADKSFALVDKEISNYNDINEKAKLALLSFCANKAGIKEIRNNADVINAFSNPVFATVYNSIVVDVLESIILRSRPEQIFRLANVDEVDVGDSKTYEIETKGLPIAQRTSYMTNVTFLDSYSRSSITVKPHPYSMGTTMDYIRILSNNYDMGKELARVAAGLLYAQLRLIVEEIYSVTPIQGTPLYQANWNATNYIQMIEDLKMLNGGADVTAYGTLPAFNKIGVLATQNYGLNSQDEMIREGFLGRAYGVDNVVIDQFTDLSQPFTNASASALRAIPNDRIILLSSVGDRPVKLVRENFIHVKVKEPTEGSQYRQNYEYFMSFDAAIVTQANYAIQGTNS
;
A
#
# COMPACT_ATOMS: atom_id res chain seq x y z
N MET A 1 -6.05 31.91 1.03
CA MET A 1 -4.91 32.47 0.30
C MET A 1 -4.05 31.30 -0.11
N GLU A 2 -4.37 30.69 -1.24
CA GLU A 2 -3.63 29.56 -1.80
C GLU A 2 -2.30 30.07 -2.33
N MET A 3 -1.22 29.72 -1.66
CA MET A 3 0.11 29.90 -2.23
C MET A 3 0.35 28.78 -3.24
N ASN A 4 0.03 29.03 -4.49
CA ASN A 4 0.61 28.29 -5.60
C ASN A 4 2.13 28.52 -5.57
N LEU A 5 2.86 27.59 -4.98
CA LEU A 5 4.31 27.54 -5.06
C LEU A 5 4.71 27.20 -6.52
N VAL A 6 4.73 28.22 -7.36
CA VAL A 6 5.35 28.10 -8.68
C VAL A 6 6.85 27.88 -8.44
N ARG A 7 7.31 26.67 -8.69
CA ARG A 7 8.71 26.27 -8.58
C ARG A 7 9.50 26.90 -9.73
N THR A 8 10.01 28.09 -9.53
CA THR A 8 10.90 28.76 -10.50
C THR A 8 12.35 28.55 -10.08
N PHE A 9 12.95 27.45 -10.54
CA PHE A 9 14.40 27.30 -10.54
C PHE A 9 14.95 27.79 -11.89
N SER A 10 16.14 28.40 -11.89
CA SER A 10 16.83 28.71 -13.15
C SER A 10 17.32 27.41 -13.82
N VAL A 11 17.60 27.44 -15.12
CA VAL A 11 17.99 26.25 -15.90
C VAL A 11 19.22 25.53 -15.32
N ASP A 12 20.22 26.30 -14.85
CA ASP A 12 21.41 25.75 -14.19
C ASP A 12 21.11 25.14 -12.81
N GLU A 13 20.13 25.67 -12.12
CA GLU A 13 19.68 25.18 -10.81
C GLU A 13 18.83 23.93 -10.93
N GLU A 14 18.03 23.78 -11.99
CA GLU A 14 17.26 22.58 -12.28
C GLU A 14 18.16 21.35 -12.41
N GLY A 15 19.30 21.49 -13.07
CA GLY A 15 20.30 20.43 -13.19
C GLY A 15 20.85 20.00 -11.83
N THR A 16 21.19 20.97 -10.96
CA THR A 16 21.68 20.69 -9.61
C THR A 16 20.64 20.04 -8.73
N VAL A 17 19.40 20.56 -8.74
CA VAL A 17 18.27 19.99 -7.98
C VAL A 17 17.97 18.57 -8.43
N LYS A 18 18.01 18.31 -9.73
CA LYS A 18 17.82 16.97 -10.31
C LYS A 18 18.84 15.97 -9.76
N VAL A 19 20.11 16.32 -9.76
CA VAL A 19 21.18 15.45 -9.22
C VAL A 19 21.01 15.21 -7.73
N ILE A 20 20.63 16.22 -6.94
CA ILE A 20 20.37 16.05 -5.50
C ILE A 20 19.18 15.09 -5.28
N LYS A 21 18.07 15.27 -6.01
CA LYS A 21 16.90 14.39 -5.93
C LYS A 21 17.25 12.95 -6.29
N GLU A 22 17.96 12.74 -7.40
CA GLU A 22 18.39 11.41 -7.84
C GLU A 22 19.26 10.70 -6.80
N ASN A 23 20.19 11.43 -6.18
CA ASN A 23 21.05 10.86 -5.14
C ASN A 23 20.24 10.51 -3.87
N LEU A 24 19.36 11.40 -3.41
CA LEU A 24 18.48 11.14 -2.26
C LEU A 24 17.53 9.96 -2.53
N GLU A 25 16.99 9.89 -3.73
CA GLU A 25 16.13 8.78 -4.17
C GLU A 25 16.88 7.45 -4.15
N LYS A 26 18.13 7.42 -4.66
CA LYS A 26 18.99 6.23 -4.62
C LYS A 26 19.26 5.76 -3.19
N VAL A 27 19.64 6.69 -2.31
CA VAL A 27 19.93 6.35 -0.89
C VAL A 27 18.69 5.84 -0.18
N CYS A 28 17.54 6.46 -0.43
CA CYS A 28 16.27 6.05 0.14
C CYS A 28 15.86 4.64 -0.34
N LYS A 29 15.93 4.37 -1.63
CA LYS A 29 15.64 3.05 -2.21
C LYS A 29 16.56 1.97 -1.64
N TYR A 30 17.86 2.27 -1.52
CA TYR A 30 18.81 1.36 -0.91
C TYR A 30 18.46 1.07 0.56
N ALA A 31 18.15 2.10 1.34
CA ALA A 31 17.74 1.94 2.73
C ALA A 31 16.45 1.11 2.86
N MET A 32 15.48 1.27 1.96
CA MET A 32 14.26 0.44 1.94
C MET A 32 14.56 -1.03 1.70
N VAL A 33 15.50 -1.38 0.83
CA VAL A 33 15.85 -2.78 0.53
C VAL A 33 16.59 -3.44 1.67
N HIS A 34 17.53 -2.71 2.31
CA HIS A 34 18.44 -3.28 3.31
C HIS A 34 17.95 -3.20 4.75
N ASP A 35 16.93 -2.43 5.04
CA ASP A 35 16.28 -2.45 6.37
C ASP A 35 15.17 -3.51 6.37
N GLY A 36 15.35 -4.55 7.18
CA GLY A 36 14.42 -5.68 7.24
C GLY A 36 12.97 -5.30 7.61
N ALA A 37 12.78 -4.18 8.31
CA ALA A 37 11.45 -3.65 8.62
C ALA A 37 10.81 -2.95 7.40
N LEU A 38 11.61 -2.31 6.56
CA LEU A 38 11.16 -1.52 5.42
C LEU A 38 11.10 -2.32 4.11
N SER A 39 11.88 -3.41 4.01
CA SER A 39 12.03 -4.21 2.79
C SER A 39 10.72 -4.78 2.25
N ARG A 40 9.73 -4.98 3.11
CA ARG A 40 8.39 -5.44 2.70
C ARG A 40 7.64 -4.42 1.84
N MET A 41 7.95 -3.14 1.98
CA MET A 41 7.37 -2.05 1.18
C MET A 41 8.27 -1.64 0.01
N ALA A 42 9.42 -2.29 -0.14
CA ALA A 42 10.32 -2.03 -1.26
C ALA A 42 9.78 -2.61 -2.57
N ASP A 43 9.95 -1.86 -3.64
CA ASP A 43 9.69 -2.35 -4.99
C ASP A 43 10.82 -3.28 -5.44
N LYS A 44 10.51 -4.31 -6.20
CA LYS A 44 11.53 -5.20 -6.80
C LYS A 44 12.57 -4.46 -7.66
N SER A 45 12.15 -3.36 -8.30
CA SER A 45 13.06 -2.52 -9.08
C SER A 45 14.14 -1.84 -8.24
N PHE A 46 13.90 -1.65 -6.93
CA PHE A 46 14.88 -1.04 -6.03
C PHE A 46 16.13 -1.91 -5.83
N ALA A 47 16.01 -3.22 -5.98
CA ALA A 47 17.17 -4.12 -5.94
C ALA A 47 18.20 -3.86 -7.05
N LEU A 48 17.83 -3.17 -8.14
CA LEU A 48 18.76 -2.74 -9.17
C LEU A 48 19.70 -1.63 -8.68
N VAL A 49 19.22 -0.77 -7.78
CA VAL A 49 20.00 0.33 -7.20
C VAL A 49 21.12 -0.19 -6.30
N ASP A 50 20.95 -1.37 -5.72
CA ASP A 50 21.96 -2.03 -4.89
C ASP A 50 23.28 -2.28 -5.66
N LYS A 51 23.21 -2.58 -6.94
CA LYS A 51 24.37 -2.78 -7.80
C LYS A 51 25.10 -1.49 -8.14
N GLU A 52 24.44 -0.35 -8.04
CA GLU A 52 24.99 0.97 -8.35
C GLU A 52 25.65 1.63 -7.15
N ILE A 53 25.32 1.20 -5.92
CA ILE A 53 25.82 1.79 -4.68
C ILE A 53 26.94 0.94 -4.10
N SER A 54 28.19 1.32 -4.40
CA SER A 54 29.37 0.66 -3.82
C SER A 54 29.70 1.13 -2.40
N ASN A 55 29.31 2.36 -2.03
CA ASN A 55 29.56 2.96 -0.71
C ASN A 55 28.36 3.81 -0.28
N TYR A 56 27.43 3.19 0.42
CA TYR A 56 26.19 3.84 0.88
C TYR A 56 26.45 5.07 1.75
N ASN A 57 27.32 4.93 2.75
CA ASN A 57 27.56 6.02 3.72
C ASN A 57 28.13 7.26 3.04
N ASP A 58 29.04 7.10 2.08
CA ASP A 58 29.65 8.20 1.35
C ASP A 58 28.63 8.93 0.45
N ILE A 59 27.76 8.17 -0.22
CA ILE A 59 26.71 8.74 -1.07
C ILE A 59 25.66 9.45 -0.22
N ASN A 60 25.26 8.87 0.91
CA ASN A 60 24.30 9.47 1.86
C ASN A 60 24.84 10.80 2.42
N GLU A 61 26.10 10.83 2.85
CA GLU A 61 26.75 12.06 3.33
C GLU A 61 26.84 13.13 2.23
N LYS A 62 27.26 12.75 1.02
CA LYS A 62 27.32 13.67 -0.11
C LYS A 62 25.96 14.23 -0.50
N ALA A 63 24.92 13.38 -0.53
CA ALA A 63 23.56 13.80 -0.84
C ALA A 63 23.02 14.78 0.21
N LYS A 64 23.25 14.47 1.51
CA LYS A 64 22.89 15.33 2.64
C LYS A 64 23.56 16.68 2.56
N LEU A 65 24.88 16.71 2.41
CA LEU A 65 25.65 17.95 2.33
C LEU A 65 25.29 18.79 1.09
N ALA A 66 25.08 18.14 -0.05
CA ALA A 66 24.64 18.83 -1.27
C ALA A 66 23.27 19.50 -1.09
N LEU A 67 22.31 18.82 -0.46
CA LEU A 67 21.00 19.36 -0.15
C LEU A 67 21.11 20.58 0.77
N LEU A 68 21.83 20.44 1.90
CA LEU A 68 22.01 21.55 2.86
C LEU A 68 22.71 22.76 2.22
N SER A 69 23.77 22.52 1.45
CA SER A 69 24.50 23.59 0.75
C SER A 69 23.63 24.30 -0.27
N PHE A 70 22.83 23.55 -1.03
CA PHE A 70 21.90 24.14 -2.00
C PHE A 70 20.85 25.01 -1.30
N CYS A 71 20.23 24.52 -0.23
CA CYS A 71 19.25 25.27 0.55
C CYS A 71 19.88 26.54 1.20
N ALA A 72 21.12 26.42 1.72
CA ALA A 72 21.85 27.54 2.28
C ALA A 72 22.11 28.65 1.24
N ASN A 73 22.58 28.28 0.06
CA ASN A 73 22.81 29.21 -1.05
C ASN A 73 21.53 29.95 -1.43
N LYS A 74 20.38 29.24 -1.52
CA LYS A 74 19.08 29.85 -1.81
C LYS A 74 18.59 30.80 -0.74
N ALA A 75 18.89 30.49 0.53
CA ALA A 75 18.54 31.33 1.66
C ALA A 75 19.52 32.50 1.90
N GLY A 76 20.59 32.62 1.08
CA GLY A 76 21.64 33.63 1.27
C GLY A 76 22.55 33.37 2.47
N ILE A 77 22.59 32.13 2.97
CA ILE A 77 23.44 31.69 4.10
C ILE A 77 24.80 31.30 3.53
N LYS A 78 25.86 31.94 3.98
CA LYS A 78 27.20 31.74 3.41
C LYS A 78 27.75 30.34 3.61
N GLU A 79 27.57 29.76 4.81
CA GLU A 79 28.11 28.44 5.15
C GLU A 79 27.43 27.88 6.41
N ILE A 80 27.23 26.58 6.45
CA ILE A 80 26.74 25.84 7.63
C ILE A 80 27.91 25.02 8.15
N ARG A 81 28.49 25.43 9.29
CA ARG A 81 29.68 24.80 9.88
C ARG A 81 29.38 23.95 11.11
N ASN A 82 28.34 24.31 11.84
CA ASN A 82 28.01 23.66 13.10
C ASN A 82 26.50 23.53 13.31
N ASN A 83 26.10 22.82 14.34
CA ASN A 83 24.70 22.54 14.64
C ASN A 83 23.87 23.80 14.89
N ALA A 84 24.49 24.87 15.45
CA ALA A 84 23.81 26.14 15.67
C ALA A 84 23.46 26.82 14.31
N ASP A 85 24.37 26.72 13.35
CA ASP A 85 24.11 27.23 11.99
C ASP A 85 22.96 26.49 11.32
N VAL A 86 22.84 25.15 11.55
CA VAL A 86 21.71 24.34 11.05
C VAL A 86 20.39 24.83 11.66
N ILE A 87 20.35 25.06 12.97
CA ILE A 87 19.15 25.56 13.65
C ILE A 87 18.74 26.92 13.09
N ASN A 88 19.71 27.83 12.91
CA ASN A 88 19.48 29.14 12.35
C ASN A 88 19.03 29.06 10.89
N ALA A 89 19.60 28.12 10.12
CA ALA A 89 19.21 27.89 8.73
C ALA A 89 17.75 27.42 8.63
N PHE A 90 17.32 26.46 9.43
CA PHE A 90 15.93 25.99 9.45
C PHE A 90 14.94 27.02 10.00
N SER A 91 15.41 27.99 10.78
CA SER A 91 14.60 29.16 11.18
C SER A 91 14.37 30.15 10.03
N ASN A 92 15.16 30.05 8.95
CA ASN A 92 14.94 30.84 7.76
C ASN A 92 13.84 30.21 6.89
N PRO A 93 12.73 30.93 6.60
CA PRO A 93 11.60 30.37 5.89
C PRO A 93 11.95 29.95 4.45
N VAL A 94 12.91 30.63 3.79
CA VAL A 94 13.35 30.27 2.43
C VAL A 94 14.07 28.94 2.44
N PHE A 95 15.00 28.75 3.41
CA PHE A 95 15.72 27.48 3.57
C PHE A 95 14.76 26.33 3.82
N ALA A 96 13.85 26.48 4.78
CA ALA A 96 12.87 25.44 5.14
C ALA A 96 11.95 25.10 3.96
N THR A 97 11.48 26.10 3.21
CA THR A 97 10.62 25.88 2.05
C THR A 97 11.33 25.11 0.94
N VAL A 98 12.56 25.47 0.58
CA VAL A 98 13.35 24.78 -0.46
C VAL A 98 13.68 23.35 -0.02
N TYR A 99 14.10 23.17 1.23
CA TYR A 99 14.39 21.86 1.80
C TYR A 99 13.15 20.95 1.71
N ASN A 100 12.01 21.41 2.20
CA ASN A 100 10.77 20.65 2.20
C ASN A 100 10.30 20.32 0.79
N SER A 101 10.42 21.25 -0.16
CA SER A 101 10.06 21.00 -1.55
C SER A 101 10.87 19.85 -2.16
N ILE A 102 12.19 19.81 -1.93
CA ILE A 102 13.04 18.74 -2.46
C ILE A 102 12.72 17.40 -1.80
N VAL A 103 12.51 17.39 -0.48
CA VAL A 103 12.13 16.18 0.27
C VAL A 103 10.80 15.62 -0.23
N VAL A 104 9.79 16.47 -0.42
CA VAL A 104 8.49 16.06 -0.94
C VAL A 104 8.62 15.45 -2.33
N ASP A 105 9.35 16.09 -3.22
CA ASP A 105 9.55 15.58 -4.58
C ASP A 105 10.22 14.18 -4.60
N VAL A 106 11.17 13.95 -3.69
CA VAL A 106 11.80 12.63 -3.53
C VAL A 106 10.80 11.60 -3.01
N LEU A 107 10.01 11.95 -2.00
CA LEU A 107 8.99 11.06 -1.44
C LEU A 107 7.89 10.75 -2.46
N GLU A 108 7.42 11.75 -3.21
CA GLU A 108 6.46 11.55 -4.31
C GLU A 108 7.02 10.58 -5.36
N SER A 109 8.27 10.77 -5.77
CA SER A 109 8.91 9.86 -6.73
C SER A 109 8.94 8.43 -6.22
N ILE A 110 9.24 8.23 -4.94
CA ILE A 110 9.33 6.90 -4.34
C ILE A 110 7.95 6.27 -4.15
N ILE A 111 7.00 7.01 -3.58
CA ILE A 111 5.70 6.47 -3.20
C ILE A 111 4.79 6.28 -4.43
N LEU A 112 4.75 7.27 -5.33
CA LEU A 112 3.85 7.23 -6.48
C LEU A 112 4.38 6.36 -7.62
N ARG A 113 5.71 6.31 -7.81
CA ARG A 113 6.30 5.51 -8.89
C ARG A 113 6.65 4.08 -8.48
N SER A 114 6.77 3.80 -7.18
CA SER A 114 7.03 2.44 -6.71
C SER A 114 5.79 1.57 -6.85
N ARG A 115 6.04 0.29 -7.11
CA ARG A 115 5.01 -0.74 -7.18
C ARG A 115 5.30 -1.85 -6.16
N PRO A 116 5.09 -1.60 -4.84
CA PRO A 116 5.29 -2.63 -3.83
C PRO A 116 4.45 -3.86 -4.15
N GLU A 117 5.10 -5.00 -4.27
CA GLU A 117 4.45 -6.25 -4.69
C GLU A 117 3.24 -6.59 -3.81
N GLN A 118 3.34 -6.33 -2.52
CA GLN A 118 2.25 -6.63 -1.59
C GLN A 118 0.98 -5.83 -1.89
N ILE A 119 1.10 -4.54 -2.18
CA ILE A 119 -0.05 -3.69 -2.52
C ILE A 119 -0.64 -4.14 -3.87
N PHE A 120 0.22 -4.26 -4.90
CA PHE A 120 -0.24 -4.62 -6.24
C PHE A 120 -0.68 -6.09 -6.38
N ARG A 121 -0.32 -6.94 -5.43
CA ARG A 121 -0.84 -8.31 -5.34
C ARG A 121 -2.27 -8.35 -4.82
N LEU A 122 -2.63 -7.46 -3.91
CA LEU A 122 -3.93 -7.43 -3.24
C LEU A 122 -4.94 -6.53 -3.95
N ALA A 123 -4.51 -5.40 -4.48
CA ALA A 123 -5.39 -4.38 -5.04
C ALA A 123 -4.88 -3.83 -6.37
N ASN A 124 -5.79 -3.27 -7.16
CA ASN A 124 -5.45 -2.35 -8.23
C ASN A 124 -5.34 -0.95 -7.68
N VAL A 125 -4.32 -0.24 -8.12
CA VAL A 125 -4.03 1.13 -7.67
C VAL A 125 -4.33 2.08 -8.81
N ASP A 126 -5.26 2.98 -8.56
CA ASP A 126 -5.61 4.09 -9.46
C ASP A 126 -5.18 5.42 -8.84
N GLU A 127 -4.67 6.32 -9.68
CA GLU A 127 -4.26 7.66 -9.29
C GLU A 127 -5.27 8.68 -9.78
N VAL A 128 -5.60 9.65 -8.93
CA VAL A 128 -6.52 10.75 -9.24
C VAL A 128 -5.87 12.07 -8.88
N ASP A 129 -6.37 13.15 -9.47
CA ASP A 129 -5.96 14.50 -9.11
C ASP A 129 -6.55 14.90 -7.74
N VAL A 130 -5.95 15.92 -7.14
CA VAL A 130 -6.33 16.40 -5.81
C VAL A 130 -7.81 16.80 -5.75
N GLY A 131 -8.56 16.16 -4.87
CA GLY A 131 -9.99 16.40 -4.67
C GLY A 131 -10.91 15.62 -5.59
N ASP A 132 -10.35 14.87 -6.55
CA ASP A 132 -11.14 14.02 -7.44
C ASP A 132 -11.51 12.67 -6.79
N SER A 133 -12.45 11.98 -7.41
CA SER A 133 -12.90 10.65 -7.02
C SER A 133 -12.92 9.72 -8.24
N LYS A 134 -12.78 8.42 -8.00
CA LYS A 134 -12.86 7.40 -9.04
C LYS A 134 -14.16 6.63 -8.92
N THR A 135 -14.93 6.59 -10.01
CA THR A 135 -16.15 5.77 -10.07
C THR A 135 -15.87 4.50 -10.87
N TYR A 136 -16.22 3.37 -10.28
CA TYR A 136 -16.14 2.06 -10.90
C TYR A 136 -17.54 1.60 -11.25
N GLU A 137 -17.75 1.28 -12.52
CA GLU A 137 -19.02 0.70 -12.99
C GLU A 137 -18.97 -0.81 -12.82
N ILE A 138 -20.03 -1.37 -12.23
CA ILE A 138 -20.23 -2.81 -12.07
C ILE A 138 -21.31 -3.23 -13.04
N GLU A 139 -20.92 -3.94 -14.07
CA GLU A 139 -21.88 -4.50 -15.03
C GLU A 139 -22.33 -5.89 -14.58
N THR A 140 -23.63 -6.11 -14.52
CA THR A 140 -24.19 -7.44 -14.32
C THR A 140 -24.00 -8.25 -15.61
N LYS A 141 -23.16 -9.26 -15.60
CA LYS A 141 -22.90 -10.14 -16.77
C LYS A 141 -23.97 -11.22 -16.90
N GLY A 142 -25.24 -10.83 -16.92
CA GLY A 142 -26.32 -11.74 -17.31
C GLY A 142 -26.42 -11.79 -18.84
N LEU A 143 -26.37 -12.98 -19.43
CA LEU A 143 -26.74 -13.14 -20.83
C LEU A 143 -28.27 -13.17 -20.90
N PRO A 144 -28.90 -12.45 -21.85
CA PRO A 144 -30.32 -12.56 -22.06
C PRO A 144 -30.64 -14.00 -22.49
N ILE A 145 -31.51 -14.66 -21.74
CA ILE A 145 -31.88 -16.06 -21.99
C ILE A 145 -32.91 -16.10 -23.11
N ALA A 146 -32.59 -16.77 -24.22
CA ALA A 146 -33.54 -17.03 -25.25
C ALA A 146 -34.62 -18.00 -24.75
N GLN A 147 -35.86 -17.54 -24.68
CA GLN A 147 -37.00 -18.35 -24.30
C GLN A 147 -37.72 -18.92 -25.53
N ARG A 148 -38.17 -20.16 -25.42
CA ARG A 148 -39.00 -20.78 -26.47
C ARG A 148 -40.37 -20.10 -26.45
N THR A 149 -40.66 -19.29 -27.48
CA THR A 149 -41.96 -18.65 -27.66
C THR A 149 -42.73 -19.37 -28.77
N SER A 150 -44.05 -19.41 -28.64
CA SER A 150 -44.91 -19.86 -29.73
C SER A 150 -45.11 -18.70 -30.73
N TYR A 151 -45.29 -19.01 -32.00
CA TYR A 151 -45.42 -18.03 -33.11
C TYR A 151 -46.49 -16.93 -32.89
N MET A 152 -47.33 -17.06 -31.90
CA MET A 152 -48.45 -16.14 -31.63
C MET A 152 -48.39 -15.42 -30.28
N THR A 153 -47.35 -15.58 -29.47
CA THR A 153 -47.22 -14.88 -28.18
C THR A 153 -46.11 -13.83 -28.23
N ASN A 154 -46.54 -12.58 -28.15
CA ASN A 154 -45.65 -11.41 -28.06
C ASN A 154 -45.11 -11.21 -26.63
N VAL A 155 -44.74 -12.25 -25.90
CA VAL A 155 -44.15 -12.12 -24.59
C VAL A 155 -42.64 -12.31 -24.71
N THR A 156 -41.93 -11.23 -24.94
CA THR A 156 -40.48 -11.16 -24.81
C THR A 156 -40.21 -10.53 -23.47
N PHE A 157 -39.59 -11.27 -22.56
CA PHE A 157 -39.05 -10.66 -21.34
C PHE A 157 -37.85 -9.82 -21.75
N LEU A 158 -37.95 -8.52 -21.58
CA LEU A 158 -36.83 -7.60 -21.74
C LEU A 158 -36.00 -7.65 -20.47
N ASP A 159 -34.83 -8.26 -20.60
CA ASP A 159 -33.83 -8.23 -19.54
C ASP A 159 -33.17 -6.83 -19.52
N SER A 160 -33.22 -6.12 -18.40
CA SER A 160 -32.61 -4.81 -18.28
C SER A 160 -31.20 -4.98 -17.75
N TYR A 161 -30.23 -4.50 -18.47
CA TYR A 161 -28.87 -4.31 -17.94
C TYR A 161 -28.94 -3.37 -16.73
N SER A 162 -28.78 -3.91 -15.52
CA SER A 162 -28.60 -3.07 -14.35
C SER A 162 -27.11 -2.77 -14.18
N ARG A 163 -26.77 -1.50 -14.21
CA ARG A 163 -25.44 -1.01 -13.86
C ARG A 163 -25.49 -0.45 -12.45
N SER A 164 -24.61 -0.91 -11.59
CA SER A 164 -24.34 -0.26 -10.32
C SER A 164 -22.96 0.41 -10.40
N SER A 165 -22.76 1.45 -9.62
CA SER A 165 -21.48 2.14 -9.55
C SER A 165 -21.05 2.35 -8.10
N ILE A 166 -19.76 2.18 -7.86
CA ILE A 166 -19.13 2.50 -6.57
C ILE A 166 -18.15 3.63 -6.81
N THR A 167 -18.33 4.73 -6.09
CA THR A 167 -17.41 5.87 -6.14
C THR A 167 -16.51 5.84 -4.92
N VAL A 168 -15.21 5.78 -5.17
CA VAL A 168 -14.17 5.83 -4.13
C VAL A 168 -13.58 7.24 -4.11
N LYS A 169 -13.64 7.88 -2.94
CA LYS A 169 -13.13 9.23 -2.73
C LYS A 169 -11.96 9.17 -1.75
N PRO A 170 -10.74 9.58 -2.14
CA PRO A 170 -9.60 9.61 -1.25
C PRO A 170 -9.85 10.45 0.01
N HIS A 171 -9.43 9.93 1.16
CA HIS A 171 -9.44 10.62 2.44
C HIS A 171 -8.00 10.92 2.89
N PRO A 172 -7.75 12.07 3.54
CA PRO A 172 -6.40 12.43 3.96
C PRO A 172 -5.94 11.59 5.15
N TYR A 173 -4.77 10.99 5.01
CA TYR A 173 -4.03 10.33 6.08
C TYR A 173 -2.80 11.16 6.42
N SER A 174 -2.44 11.25 7.70
CA SER A 174 -1.26 11.98 8.14
C SER A 174 -0.32 11.09 8.92
N MET A 175 0.97 11.35 8.75
CA MET A 175 2.05 10.72 9.51
C MET A 175 3.00 11.80 10.02
N GLY A 176 3.24 11.80 11.34
CA GLY A 176 4.17 12.73 11.99
C GLY A 176 5.56 12.12 12.17
N THR A 177 6.60 12.88 11.87
CA THR A 177 7.98 12.56 12.25
C THR A 177 8.64 13.76 12.91
N THR A 178 9.64 13.49 13.73
CA THR A 178 10.42 14.53 14.39
C THR A 178 11.86 14.47 13.91
N MET A 179 12.37 15.56 13.35
CA MET A 179 13.75 15.71 12.95
C MET A 179 14.53 16.44 14.04
N ASP A 180 15.64 15.86 14.46
CA ASP A 180 16.55 16.46 15.44
C ASP A 180 17.70 17.18 14.71
N TYR A 181 17.69 18.50 14.73
CA TYR A 181 18.68 19.33 14.05
C TYR A 181 20.12 19.10 14.51
N ILE A 182 20.30 18.74 15.80
CA ILE A 182 21.64 18.47 16.36
C ILE A 182 22.28 17.26 15.68
N ARG A 183 21.46 16.32 15.21
CA ARG A 183 21.96 15.10 14.58
C ARG A 183 22.25 15.24 13.10
N ILE A 184 21.69 16.25 12.41
CA ILE A 184 21.81 16.38 10.95
C ILE A 184 23.27 16.43 10.48
N LEU A 185 24.13 17.17 11.18
CA LEU A 185 25.56 17.24 10.85
C LEU A 185 26.39 16.09 11.42
N SER A 186 25.81 15.24 12.25
CA SER A 186 26.55 14.10 12.77
C SER A 186 26.69 13.01 11.70
N ASN A 187 27.81 12.30 11.69
CA ASN A 187 28.05 11.17 10.79
C ASN A 187 27.06 10.01 11.04
N ASN A 188 26.33 10.04 12.14
CA ASN A 188 25.35 9.01 12.50
C ASN A 188 23.94 9.34 12.01
N TYR A 189 23.71 10.48 11.36
CA TYR A 189 22.42 10.82 10.79
C TYR A 189 22.30 10.28 9.38
N ASP A 190 21.42 9.31 9.24
CA ASP A 190 21.13 8.65 7.97
C ASP A 190 19.85 9.23 7.37
N MET A 191 20.02 10.18 6.45
CA MET A 191 18.91 10.84 5.78
C MET A 191 18.14 9.89 4.86
N GLY A 192 18.84 8.98 4.19
CA GLY A 192 18.21 7.98 3.34
C GLY A 192 17.27 7.08 4.15
N LYS A 193 17.70 6.65 5.33
CA LYS A 193 16.89 5.83 6.23
C LYS A 193 15.68 6.58 6.79
N GLU A 194 15.81 7.85 7.11
CA GLU A 194 14.67 8.67 7.57
C GLU A 194 13.61 8.84 6.48
N LEU A 195 14.03 9.17 5.24
CA LEU A 195 13.11 9.25 4.10
C LEU A 195 12.47 7.89 3.78
N ALA A 196 13.24 6.80 3.87
CA ALA A 196 12.76 5.45 3.66
C ALA A 196 11.67 5.06 4.68
N ARG A 197 11.81 5.46 5.94
CA ARG A 197 10.81 5.24 6.98
C ARG A 197 9.50 5.99 6.70
N VAL A 198 9.60 7.24 6.25
CA VAL A 198 8.43 8.03 5.87
C VAL A 198 7.70 7.39 4.69
N ALA A 199 8.44 7.05 3.63
CA ALA A 199 7.86 6.41 2.44
C ALA A 199 7.21 5.06 2.79
N ALA A 200 7.92 4.20 3.53
CA ALA A 200 7.40 2.90 3.95
C ALA A 200 6.18 3.03 4.87
N GLY A 201 6.15 4.04 5.75
CA GLY A 201 5.01 4.30 6.64
C GLY A 201 3.73 4.63 5.87
N LEU A 202 3.82 5.49 4.84
CA LEU A 202 2.67 5.85 4.00
C LEU A 202 2.22 4.65 3.12
N LEU A 203 3.16 3.88 2.57
CA LEU A 203 2.84 2.66 1.83
C LEU A 203 2.20 1.59 2.73
N TYR A 204 2.69 1.47 3.96
CA TYR A 204 2.13 0.55 4.94
C TYR A 204 0.69 0.93 5.34
N ALA A 205 0.40 2.22 5.46
CA ALA A 205 -0.96 2.69 5.73
C ALA A 205 -1.92 2.32 4.59
N GLN A 206 -1.48 2.42 3.33
CA GLN A 206 -2.26 1.95 2.17
C GLN A 206 -2.49 0.44 2.21
N LEU A 207 -1.45 -0.35 2.49
CA LEU A 207 -1.58 -1.81 2.61
C LEU A 207 -2.56 -2.19 3.74
N ARG A 208 -2.45 -1.52 4.88
CA ARG A 208 -3.34 -1.75 6.03
C ARG A 208 -4.80 -1.49 5.65
N LEU A 209 -5.08 -0.38 4.98
CA LEU A 209 -6.43 -0.05 4.53
C LEU A 209 -7.00 -1.10 3.57
N ILE A 210 -6.21 -1.55 2.59
CA ILE A 210 -6.62 -2.64 1.68
C ILE A 210 -7.03 -3.89 2.45
N VAL A 211 -6.23 -4.25 3.46
CA VAL A 211 -6.50 -5.45 4.25
C VAL A 211 -7.71 -5.25 5.18
N GLU A 212 -7.85 -4.08 5.79
CA GLU A 212 -9.03 -3.73 6.59
C GLU A 212 -10.29 -3.83 5.74
N GLU A 213 -10.27 -3.36 4.48
CA GLU A 213 -11.38 -3.50 3.55
C GLU A 213 -11.69 -4.98 3.23
N ILE A 214 -10.69 -5.81 2.95
CA ILE A 214 -10.90 -7.24 2.70
C ILE A 214 -11.55 -7.92 3.90
N TYR A 215 -11.11 -7.62 5.11
CA TYR A 215 -11.60 -8.23 6.34
C TYR A 215 -12.84 -7.55 6.94
N SER A 216 -13.26 -6.38 6.42
CA SER A 216 -14.52 -5.72 6.78
C SER A 216 -15.75 -6.47 6.24
N VAL A 217 -15.54 -7.35 5.27
CA VAL A 217 -16.58 -8.22 4.72
C VAL A 217 -17.23 -9.02 5.84
N THR A 218 -18.51 -8.77 6.06
CA THR A 218 -19.29 -9.43 7.13
C THR A 218 -19.85 -10.76 6.64
N PRO A 219 -19.84 -11.81 7.49
CA PRO A 219 -20.45 -13.08 7.11
C PRO A 219 -21.95 -12.92 6.87
N ILE A 220 -22.43 -13.43 5.75
CA ILE A 220 -23.86 -13.53 5.45
C ILE A 220 -24.38 -14.80 6.13
N GLN A 221 -24.77 -14.68 7.39
CA GLN A 221 -25.28 -15.82 8.15
C GLN A 221 -26.54 -16.40 7.52
N GLY A 222 -26.59 -17.74 7.47
CA GLY A 222 -27.75 -18.45 6.91
C GLY A 222 -27.74 -18.60 5.38
N THR A 223 -26.69 -18.13 4.70
CA THR A 223 -26.50 -18.39 3.27
C THR A 223 -25.48 -19.52 3.04
N PRO A 224 -25.56 -20.25 1.92
CA PRO A 224 -24.56 -21.26 1.56
C PRO A 224 -23.15 -20.64 1.34
N LEU A 225 -23.04 -19.31 1.25
CA LEU A 225 -21.78 -18.57 1.07
C LEU A 225 -21.04 -18.30 2.40
N TYR A 226 -21.50 -18.85 3.51
CA TYR A 226 -20.82 -18.79 4.80
C TYR A 226 -20.70 -20.16 5.43
N GLN A 227 -19.47 -20.57 5.73
CA GLN A 227 -19.16 -21.81 6.44
C GLN A 227 -18.24 -21.49 7.62
N ALA A 228 -18.65 -21.85 8.83
CA ALA A 228 -17.86 -21.62 10.03
C ALA A 228 -16.69 -22.62 10.17
N ASN A 229 -16.90 -23.86 9.76
CA ASN A 229 -15.92 -24.94 9.86
C ASN A 229 -15.45 -25.38 8.48
N TRP A 230 -14.22 -25.88 8.39
CA TRP A 230 -13.67 -26.34 7.13
C TRP A 230 -14.38 -27.60 6.63
N ASN A 231 -14.84 -27.53 5.38
CA ASN A 231 -15.34 -28.68 4.62
C ASN A 231 -15.02 -28.49 3.14
N ALA A 232 -14.22 -29.39 2.58
CA ALA A 232 -13.75 -29.28 1.20
C ALA A 232 -14.89 -29.30 0.16
N THR A 233 -15.93 -30.14 0.38
CA THR A 233 -17.07 -30.23 -0.52
C THR A 233 -17.88 -28.91 -0.52
N ASN A 234 -18.15 -28.38 0.64
CA ASN A 234 -18.86 -27.11 0.78
C ASN A 234 -18.03 -25.94 0.23
N TYR A 235 -16.70 -25.99 0.40
CA TYR A 235 -15.80 -24.97 -0.15
C TYR A 235 -15.85 -24.94 -1.70
N ILE A 236 -15.80 -26.10 -2.35
CA ILE A 236 -15.92 -26.20 -3.79
C ILE A 236 -17.30 -25.71 -4.25
N GLN A 237 -18.36 -26.10 -3.56
CA GLN A 237 -19.71 -25.65 -3.89
C GLN A 237 -19.85 -24.13 -3.72
N MET A 238 -19.30 -23.54 -2.65
CA MET A 238 -19.26 -22.08 -2.48
C MET A 238 -18.56 -21.37 -3.64
N ILE A 239 -17.47 -21.93 -4.15
CA ILE A 239 -16.75 -21.36 -5.30
C ILE A 239 -17.63 -21.40 -6.55
N GLU A 240 -18.30 -22.52 -6.80
CA GLU A 240 -19.20 -22.67 -7.95
C GLU A 240 -20.41 -21.74 -7.86
N ASP A 241 -21.03 -21.67 -6.68
CA ASP A 241 -22.16 -20.77 -6.42
C ASP A 241 -21.75 -19.29 -6.61
N LEU A 242 -20.57 -18.92 -6.10
CA LEU A 242 -20.04 -17.57 -6.26
C LEU A 242 -19.75 -17.24 -7.73
N LYS A 243 -19.19 -18.17 -8.50
CA LYS A 243 -18.99 -18.02 -9.94
C LYS A 243 -20.32 -17.89 -10.68
N MET A 244 -21.30 -18.75 -10.36
CA MET A 244 -22.63 -18.71 -10.95
C MET A 244 -23.33 -17.38 -10.71
N LEU A 245 -23.34 -16.90 -9.46
CA LEU A 245 -23.96 -15.63 -9.07
C LEU A 245 -23.29 -14.40 -9.71
N ASN A 246 -22.01 -14.52 -10.08
CA ASN A 246 -21.26 -13.44 -10.71
C ASN A 246 -21.03 -13.68 -12.23
N GLY A 247 -21.91 -14.43 -12.89
CA GLY A 247 -21.85 -14.62 -14.34
C GLY A 247 -20.62 -15.37 -14.85
N GLY A 248 -20.04 -16.25 -14.04
CA GLY A 248 -18.85 -17.04 -14.39
C GLY A 248 -17.54 -16.30 -14.15
N ALA A 249 -17.55 -15.18 -13.43
CA ALA A 249 -16.33 -14.44 -13.10
C ALA A 249 -15.37 -15.27 -12.24
N ASP A 250 -14.08 -15.03 -12.40
CA ASP A 250 -13.06 -15.67 -11.59
C ASP A 250 -13.18 -15.30 -10.11
N VAL A 251 -12.82 -16.24 -9.26
CA VAL A 251 -12.81 -16.09 -7.81
C VAL A 251 -11.38 -16.13 -7.32
N THR A 252 -11.05 -15.24 -6.38
CA THR A 252 -9.76 -15.19 -5.70
C THR A 252 -9.98 -15.38 -4.20
N ALA A 253 -9.16 -16.23 -3.59
CA ALA A 253 -9.18 -16.47 -2.15
C ALA A 253 -8.13 -15.62 -1.44
N TYR A 254 -8.53 -14.91 -0.40
CA TYR A 254 -7.67 -14.07 0.44
C TYR A 254 -7.62 -14.64 1.85
N GLY A 255 -6.41 -14.79 2.38
CA GLY A 255 -6.24 -15.33 3.73
C GLY A 255 -4.80 -15.21 4.22
N THR A 256 -4.59 -15.50 5.48
CA THR A 256 -3.24 -15.58 6.06
C THR A 256 -2.59 -16.91 5.77
N LEU A 257 -1.26 -16.97 5.80
CA LEU A 257 -0.51 -18.21 5.63
C LEU A 257 -1.01 -19.36 6.57
N PRO A 258 -1.26 -19.10 7.87
CA PRO A 258 -1.82 -20.15 8.75
C PRO A 258 -3.22 -20.61 8.34
N ALA A 259 -4.05 -19.74 7.77
CA ALA A 259 -5.39 -20.12 7.30
C ALA A 259 -5.29 -21.08 6.11
N PHE A 260 -4.45 -20.75 5.12
CA PHE A 260 -4.24 -21.60 3.95
C PHE A 260 -3.50 -22.89 4.27
N ASN A 261 -2.56 -22.87 5.23
CA ASN A 261 -1.84 -24.07 5.65
C ASN A 261 -2.81 -25.13 6.20
N LYS A 262 -3.78 -24.73 7.04
CA LYS A 262 -4.80 -25.65 7.55
C LYS A 262 -5.58 -26.35 6.43
N ILE A 263 -5.92 -25.62 5.37
CA ILE A 263 -6.61 -26.19 4.21
C ILE A 263 -5.69 -27.07 3.39
N GLY A 264 -4.47 -26.62 3.14
CA GLY A 264 -3.49 -27.31 2.32
C GLY A 264 -3.09 -28.67 2.90
N VAL A 265 -2.90 -28.77 4.20
CA VAL A 265 -2.57 -30.05 4.85
C VAL A 265 -3.67 -31.10 4.65
N LEU A 266 -4.94 -30.68 4.73
CA LEU A 266 -6.06 -31.60 4.50
C LEU A 266 -6.25 -31.95 3.02
N ALA A 267 -5.93 -31.01 2.13
CA ALA A 267 -5.99 -31.21 0.69
C ALA A 267 -4.87 -32.15 0.20
N THR A 268 -3.64 -31.98 0.67
CA THR A 268 -2.47 -32.72 0.17
C THR A 268 -2.43 -34.19 0.57
N GLN A 269 -3.22 -34.62 1.55
CA GLN A 269 -3.36 -36.05 1.87
C GLN A 269 -3.84 -36.90 0.69
N ASN A 270 -4.50 -36.27 -0.29
CA ASN A 270 -5.08 -36.92 -1.46
C ASN A 270 -4.46 -36.47 -2.81
N TYR A 271 -3.44 -35.60 -2.81
CA TYR A 271 -2.82 -35.04 -4.03
C TYR A 271 -1.38 -35.54 -4.22
N GLY A 272 -0.89 -35.45 -5.46
CA GLY A 272 0.42 -35.97 -5.84
C GLY A 272 1.61 -35.19 -5.27
N LEU A 273 2.81 -35.74 -5.46
CA LEU A 273 4.09 -35.26 -4.92
C LEU A 273 4.37 -33.77 -5.18
N ASN A 274 3.98 -33.24 -6.33
CA ASN A 274 4.24 -31.81 -6.68
C ASN A 274 3.51 -30.85 -5.73
N SER A 275 2.28 -31.16 -5.34
CA SER A 275 1.51 -30.34 -4.40
C SER A 275 2.07 -30.42 -2.98
N GLN A 276 2.63 -31.59 -2.62
CA GLN A 276 3.31 -31.75 -1.33
C GLN A 276 4.62 -30.95 -1.28
N ASP A 277 5.37 -30.91 -2.38
CA ASP A 277 6.59 -30.12 -2.48
C ASP A 277 6.30 -28.62 -2.39
N GLU A 278 5.24 -28.14 -3.03
CA GLU A 278 4.80 -26.74 -2.92
C GLU A 278 4.42 -26.39 -1.49
N MET A 279 3.65 -27.26 -0.81
CA MET A 279 3.30 -27.08 0.61
C MET A 279 4.51 -27.06 1.54
N ILE A 280 5.53 -27.89 1.27
CA ILE A 280 6.75 -27.93 2.08
C ILE A 280 7.58 -26.65 1.85
N ARG A 281 7.66 -26.18 0.60
CA ARG A 281 8.47 -25.02 0.23
C ARG A 281 7.83 -23.69 0.61
N GLU A 282 6.54 -23.54 0.37
CA GLU A 282 5.82 -22.27 0.49
C GLU A 282 4.87 -22.21 1.69
N GLY A 283 4.56 -23.36 2.28
CA GLY A 283 3.64 -23.48 3.40
C GLY A 283 2.15 -23.37 3.02
N PHE A 284 1.83 -23.21 1.73
CA PHE A 284 0.47 -23.18 1.19
C PHE A 284 0.48 -23.54 -0.29
N LEU A 285 -0.70 -23.81 -0.85
CA LEU A 285 -0.88 -24.00 -2.29
C LEU A 285 -1.24 -22.64 -2.94
N GLY A 286 -0.47 -22.21 -3.93
CA GLY A 286 -0.73 -20.96 -4.66
C GLY A 286 -2.07 -21.00 -5.42
N ARG A 287 -2.47 -22.21 -5.86
CA ARG A 287 -3.77 -22.45 -6.46
C ARG A 287 -4.37 -23.75 -5.92
N ALA A 288 -5.58 -23.69 -5.38
CA ALA A 288 -6.31 -24.85 -4.90
C ALA A 288 -7.77 -24.79 -5.32
N TYR A 289 -8.35 -25.95 -5.67
CA TYR A 289 -9.76 -26.06 -6.07
C TYR A 289 -10.18 -25.10 -7.21
N GLY A 290 -9.24 -24.78 -8.11
CA GLY A 290 -9.50 -23.86 -9.22
C GLY A 290 -9.55 -22.38 -8.87
N VAL A 291 -9.09 -22.02 -7.69
CA VAL A 291 -9.04 -20.65 -7.18
C VAL A 291 -7.60 -20.26 -6.86
N ASP A 292 -7.21 -19.04 -7.19
CA ASP A 292 -5.91 -18.48 -6.84
C ASP A 292 -5.93 -18.03 -5.37
N ASN A 293 -4.95 -18.51 -4.60
CA ASN A 293 -4.82 -18.19 -3.19
C ASN A 293 -3.82 -17.02 -3.02
N VAL A 294 -4.28 -15.92 -2.48
CA VAL A 294 -3.48 -14.74 -2.20
C VAL A 294 -3.23 -14.65 -0.70
N VAL A 295 -1.99 -14.92 -0.32
CA VAL A 295 -1.57 -14.81 1.08
C VAL A 295 -1.40 -13.36 1.47
N ILE A 296 -2.03 -12.98 2.58
CA ILE A 296 -1.87 -11.69 3.22
C ILE A 296 -0.93 -11.86 4.41
N ASP A 297 0.18 -11.13 4.39
CA ASP A 297 1.14 -11.16 5.49
C ASP A 297 0.56 -10.51 6.75
N GLN A 298 0.82 -11.15 7.90
CA GLN A 298 0.44 -10.58 9.20
C GLN A 298 1.18 -9.27 9.46
N PHE A 299 0.50 -8.31 10.02
CA PHE A 299 1.10 -7.13 10.61
C PHE A 299 0.76 -7.01 12.10
N THR A 300 1.52 -6.16 12.75
CA THR A 300 1.31 -5.88 14.16
C THR A 300 0.18 -4.89 14.32
N ASP A 301 -0.76 -5.18 15.19
CA ASP A 301 -1.76 -4.21 15.62
C ASP A 301 -1.09 -3.15 16.50
N LEU A 302 -0.84 -1.98 15.92
CA LEU A 302 -0.20 -0.85 16.60
C LEU A 302 -1.10 -0.19 17.64
N SER A 303 -2.38 -0.56 17.71
CA SER A 303 -3.28 -0.10 18.79
C SER A 303 -3.01 -0.80 20.11
N GLN A 304 -2.31 -1.95 20.07
CA GLN A 304 -1.97 -2.73 21.25
C GLN A 304 -0.59 -2.35 21.78
N PRO A 305 -0.43 -2.19 23.11
CA PRO A 305 0.88 -1.91 23.69
C PRO A 305 1.82 -3.11 23.51
N PHE A 306 3.07 -2.84 23.13
CA PHE A 306 4.13 -3.85 22.96
C PHE A 306 4.63 -4.46 24.28
N THR A 307 3.91 -4.30 25.36
CA THR A 307 4.29 -4.80 26.67
C THR A 307 3.82 -6.24 26.86
N ASN A 308 4.75 -7.20 26.92
CA ASN A 308 4.56 -8.61 27.36
C ASN A 308 3.36 -9.38 26.77
N ALA A 309 2.71 -8.85 25.73
CA ALA A 309 1.64 -9.55 25.05
C ALA A 309 2.20 -10.72 24.23
N SER A 310 1.50 -11.83 24.21
CA SER A 310 1.84 -12.93 23.29
C SER A 310 1.75 -12.43 21.84
N ALA A 311 2.62 -12.92 20.97
CA ALA A 311 2.60 -12.56 19.54
C ALA A 311 1.22 -12.72 18.89
N SER A 312 0.38 -13.63 19.42
CA SER A 312 -1.00 -13.84 18.97
C SER A 312 -1.93 -12.65 19.26
N ALA A 313 -1.72 -11.93 20.37
CA ALA A 313 -2.51 -10.77 20.73
C ALA A 313 -2.15 -9.53 19.91
N LEU A 314 -0.96 -9.52 19.32
CA LEU A 314 -0.47 -8.42 18.47
C LEU A 314 -0.80 -8.60 16.97
N ARG A 315 -1.52 -9.65 16.60
CA ARG A 315 -1.90 -9.89 15.21
C ARG A 315 -3.08 -9.02 14.81
N ALA A 316 -2.91 -8.24 13.75
CA ALA A 316 -3.99 -7.42 13.20
C ALA A 316 -5.01 -8.24 12.41
N ILE A 317 -4.60 -9.40 11.83
CA ILE A 317 -5.44 -10.18 10.94
C ILE A 317 -5.84 -11.51 11.58
N PRO A 318 -7.13 -11.88 11.57
CA PRO A 318 -7.60 -13.20 12.00
C PRO A 318 -7.00 -14.34 11.15
N ASN A 319 -6.59 -15.43 11.78
CA ASN A 319 -6.06 -16.63 11.10
C ASN A 319 -7.10 -17.76 10.94
N ASP A 320 -8.36 -17.44 11.16
CA ASP A 320 -9.46 -18.40 11.27
C ASP A 320 -10.38 -18.43 10.06
N ARG A 321 -10.11 -17.59 9.05
CA ARG A 321 -10.99 -17.47 7.89
C ARG A 321 -10.25 -17.20 6.60
N ILE A 322 -10.86 -17.60 5.49
CA ILE A 322 -10.51 -17.27 4.12
C ILE A 322 -11.68 -16.54 3.49
N ILE A 323 -11.41 -15.48 2.78
CA ILE A 323 -12.40 -14.65 2.12
C ILE A 323 -12.31 -14.89 0.62
N LEU A 324 -13.41 -15.28 0.01
CA LEU A 324 -13.55 -15.48 -1.42
C LEU A 324 -14.22 -14.26 -2.02
N LEU A 325 -13.53 -13.61 -2.94
CA LEU A 325 -14.03 -12.46 -3.68
C LEU A 325 -14.07 -12.78 -5.16
N SER A 326 -15.18 -12.42 -5.79
CA SER A 326 -15.34 -12.53 -7.24
C SER A 326 -14.76 -11.28 -7.91
N SER A 327 -13.94 -11.46 -8.93
CA SER A 327 -13.42 -10.38 -9.76
C SER A 327 -13.80 -10.57 -11.22
N VAL A 328 -14.19 -9.48 -11.86
CA VAL A 328 -14.54 -9.48 -13.28
C VAL A 328 -13.33 -9.07 -14.10
N GLY A 329 -12.42 -10.01 -14.26
CA GLY A 329 -11.20 -9.80 -15.06
C GLY A 329 -10.15 -8.87 -14.42
N ASP A 330 -10.38 -8.44 -13.18
CA ASP A 330 -9.52 -7.55 -12.44
C ASP A 330 -9.63 -7.80 -10.92
N ARG A 331 -8.70 -7.27 -10.12
CA ARG A 331 -8.74 -7.47 -8.68
C ARG A 331 -9.94 -6.78 -8.05
N PRO A 332 -10.65 -7.45 -7.11
CA PRO A 332 -11.86 -6.89 -6.51
C PRO A 332 -11.59 -5.67 -5.63
N VAL A 333 -10.38 -5.58 -5.07
CA VAL A 333 -10.00 -4.44 -4.24
C VAL A 333 -9.40 -3.35 -5.12
N LYS A 334 -9.91 -2.14 -4.98
CA LYS A 334 -9.44 -0.93 -5.66
C LYS A 334 -8.91 0.04 -4.62
N LEU A 335 -7.65 0.44 -4.76
CA LEU A 335 -7.04 1.52 -4.01
C LEU A 335 -7.01 2.76 -4.90
N VAL A 336 -7.62 3.84 -4.47
CA VAL A 336 -7.56 5.15 -5.14
C VAL A 336 -6.70 6.07 -4.29
N ARG A 337 -5.70 6.69 -4.89
CA ARG A 337 -4.81 7.63 -4.21
C ARG A 337 -4.66 8.92 -5.00
N GLU A 338 -4.51 10.03 -4.30
CA GLU A 338 -4.14 11.30 -4.93
C GLU A 338 -2.65 11.29 -5.30
N ASN A 339 -2.34 11.90 -6.44
CA ASN A 339 -0.96 12.02 -6.95
C ASN A 339 -0.17 13.16 -6.28
N PHE A 340 -0.44 13.43 -5.00
CA PHE A 340 0.13 14.55 -4.26
C PHE A 340 0.45 14.18 -2.81
N ILE A 341 1.62 14.64 -2.32
CA ILE A 341 2.02 14.56 -0.92
C ILE A 341 2.23 15.97 -0.39
N HIS A 342 1.57 16.29 0.71
CA HIS A 342 1.74 17.57 1.39
C HIS A 342 2.53 17.42 2.67
N VAL A 343 3.43 18.38 2.92
CA VAL A 343 4.20 18.44 4.18
C VAL A 343 3.84 19.71 4.93
N LYS A 344 3.44 19.54 6.18
CA LYS A 344 3.21 20.62 7.12
C LYS A 344 4.29 20.60 8.20
N VAL A 345 4.96 21.72 8.35
CA VAL A 345 5.90 21.92 9.45
C VAL A 345 5.11 22.43 10.64
N LYS A 346 5.20 21.71 11.77
CA LYS A 346 4.63 22.14 13.06
C LYS A 346 5.70 22.81 13.88
N GLU A 347 5.32 23.87 14.57
CA GLU A 347 6.19 24.49 15.54
C GLU A 347 6.59 23.47 16.62
N PRO A 348 7.85 23.49 17.09
CA PRO A 348 8.30 22.60 18.14
C PRO A 348 7.47 22.84 19.42
N THR A 349 7.05 21.76 20.04
CA THR A 349 6.38 21.82 21.34
C THR A 349 7.32 22.46 22.36
N GLU A 350 6.80 23.24 23.30
CA GLU A 350 7.58 23.91 24.35
C GLU A 350 8.64 22.99 24.97
N GLY A 351 9.89 23.41 24.92
CA GLY A 351 11.06 22.68 25.46
C GLY A 351 11.94 21.97 24.45
N SER A 352 11.54 21.90 23.13
CA SER A 352 12.36 21.24 22.12
C SER A 352 12.84 22.18 21.01
N GLN A 353 13.58 23.23 21.37
CA GLN A 353 14.14 24.20 20.41
C GLN A 353 15.05 23.60 19.33
N TYR A 354 15.46 22.34 19.50
CA TYR A 354 16.38 21.66 18.60
C TYR A 354 15.69 20.60 17.71
N ARG A 355 14.36 20.52 17.74
CA ARG A 355 13.59 19.53 17.00
C ARG A 355 12.53 20.21 16.15
N GLN A 356 12.35 19.73 14.95
CA GLN A 356 11.26 20.14 14.06
C GLN A 356 10.31 18.96 13.86
N ASN A 357 9.02 19.22 13.99
CA ASN A 357 7.99 18.25 13.74
C ASN A 357 7.48 18.42 12.30
N TYR A 358 7.51 17.33 11.54
CA TYR A 358 6.99 17.25 10.19
C TYR A 358 5.74 16.37 10.18
N GLU A 359 4.72 16.82 9.49
CA GLU A 359 3.51 16.06 9.27
C GLU A 359 3.30 15.90 7.76
N TYR A 360 3.36 14.66 7.30
CA TYR A 360 3.19 14.28 5.91
C TYR A 360 1.74 13.86 5.69
N PHE A 361 1.09 14.40 4.68
CA PHE A 361 -0.27 14.07 4.31
C PHE A 361 -0.30 13.47 2.93
N MET A 362 -1.08 12.42 2.78
CA MET A 362 -1.41 11.79 1.50
C MET A 362 -2.85 11.33 1.56
N SER A 363 -3.63 11.60 0.52
CA SER A 363 -5.02 11.13 0.46
C SER A 363 -5.10 9.82 -0.31
N PHE A 364 -5.76 8.83 0.26
CA PHE A 364 -6.08 7.57 -0.39
C PHE A 364 -7.29 6.93 0.25
N ASP A 365 -7.93 6.02 -0.48
CA ASP A 365 -9.02 5.21 0.03
C ASP A 365 -9.09 3.89 -0.73
N ALA A 366 -9.67 2.86 -0.11
CA ALA A 366 -9.85 1.56 -0.72
C ALA A 366 -11.31 1.13 -0.65
N ALA A 367 -11.76 0.42 -1.66
CA ALA A 367 -13.08 -0.19 -1.66
C ALA A 367 -13.06 -1.54 -2.35
N ILE A 368 -13.96 -2.42 -1.94
CA ILE A 368 -14.21 -3.68 -2.63
C ILE A 368 -15.23 -3.42 -3.73
N VAL A 369 -14.78 -3.61 -4.97
CA VAL A 369 -15.63 -3.52 -6.17
C VAL A 369 -15.87 -4.93 -6.66
N THR A 370 -16.99 -5.52 -6.23
CA THR A 370 -17.40 -6.87 -6.62
C THR A 370 -18.83 -6.88 -7.13
N GLN A 371 -19.15 -7.82 -7.99
CA GLN A 371 -20.44 -7.81 -8.72
C GLN A 371 -21.65 -8.04 -7.85
N ALA A 372 -21.61 -8.91 -6.87
CA ALA A 372 -22.79 -9.11 -6.03
C ALA A 372 -22.52 -9.81 -4.70
N ASN A 373 -21.65 -10.83 -4.66
CA ASN A 373 -21.54 -11.69 -3.50
C ASN A 373 -20.08 -12.05 -3.21
N TYR A 374 -19.83 -12.28 -1.96
CA TYR A 374 -18.58 -12.82 -1.45
C TYR A 374 -18.89 -14.02 -0.56
N ALA A 375 -17.92 -14.87 -0.35
CA ALA A 375 -18.05 -16.01 0.55
C ALA A 375 -16.97 -16.01 1.62
N ILE A 376 -17.30 -16.54 2.79
CA ILE A 376 -16.38 -16.67 3.91
C ILE A 376 -16.30 -18.12 4.34
N GLN A 377 -15.09 -18.67 4.29
CA GLN A 377 -14.77 -20.00 4.76
C GLN A 377 -13.97 -19.93 6.06
N GLY A 378 -14.54 -20.40 7.14
CA GLY A 378 -13.81 -20.63 8.38
C GLY A 378 -12.84 -21.80 8.24
N THR A 379 -11.71 -21.72 8.93
CA THR A 379 -10.64 -22.73 8.91
C THR A 379 -10.58 -23.56 10.20
N ASN A 380 -11.56 -23.40 11.09
CA ASN A 380 -11.65 -24.21 12.28
C ASN A 380 -12.14 -25.62 11.90
N SER A 381 -11.52 -26.63 12.48
CA SER A 381 -11.87 -28.05 12.32
C SER A 381 -12.89 -28.48 13.35
#